data_9b4082d14ec65c1cbdefec480d1bfacd
#
_entry.id   9b4082d14ec65c1cbdefec480d1bfacd
#
_cell.length_a   1.000
_cell.length_b   1.000
_cell.length_c   1.000
_cell.angle_alpha   90.00
_cell.angle_beta   90.00
_cell.angle_gamma   90.00
#
_symmetry.space_group_name_H-M   'P 1'
#
loop_
_entity.id
_entity.type
_entity.pdbx_description
1 polymer ?
#
loop_
_entity_poly.entity_id
_entity_poly.type
_entity_poly.pdbx_seq_one_letter_code
_entity_poly.pdbx_strand_id
1 'polypeptide(L)'
;MNSAHLTADMNAADAENATSYGSLQHFLQVNRTVRIGMLNNPLSGGNRKGLQKIRKAAAASHPEVFQREVQTPTDVTGTLADFARQEVNLLVVNGGDGTVQAALTAIFHKNFFETMPVLAVLRSAGTTSMIAGDIGLKGSRESALQRLFSWTRSGDGRAAIMQRPVLRVQVPAEMEPVYGMFFGAAAIYQASQFCHQKIFAKGVRGETGAGVALARFLLAVMMRDRKVVSSVPITTRLDQKPAQQQKYLLVFVTTLQRLFLGLRPYWGSEPKPLHYTAVGSRPRYFLRALPSLMRGRKGRHVRPENGYTSHNIDAVQLTLKSGFNLDGELYIPDCRLGPVRISYGGHASFLQL
;
A
#
# COMPACT_ATOMS: atom_id res chain seq x y z
N MET A 1 28.35 5.56 -24.39
CA MET A 1 27.30 5.19 -25.37
C MET A 1 26.33 4.20 -24.70
N ASN A 2 25.03 4.42 -24.77
CA ASN A 2 23.88 3.65 -24.33
C ASN A 2 23.18 4.05 -23.02
N SER A 3 22.81 5.32 -22.88
CA SER A 3 21.73 5.70 -21.94
C SER A 3 20.35 5.82 -22.63
N ALA A 4 20.26 5.66 -23.94
CA ALA A 4 19.04 5.91 -24.72
C ALA A 4 18.05 4.73 -24.84
N HIS A 5 18.42 3.49 -24.48
CA HIS A 5 17.54 2.32 -24.65
C HIS A 5 16.74 1.91 -23.39
N LEU A 6 16.92 2.61 -22.26
CA LEU A 6 16.22 2.30 -20.99
C LEU A 6 14.92 3.07 -20.79
N THR A 7 14.69 4.10 -21.60
CA THR A 7 13.52 4.99 -21.47
C THR A 7 12.31 4.54 -22.30
N ALA A 8 12.44 3.54 -23.16
CA ALA A 8 11.39 3.15 -24.10
C ALA A 8 10.24 2.33 -23.49
N ASP A 9 10.45 1.67 -22.32
CA ASP A 9 9.42 0.84 -21.66
C ASP A 9 8.82 1.44 -20.38
N MET A 10 9.25 2.64 -19.98
CA MET A 10 8.65 3.36 -18.85
C MET A 10 7.55 4.30 -19.35
N ASN A 11 6.31 4.12 -18.89
CA ASN A 11 5.24 5.10 -19.09
C ASN A 11 5.68 6.46 -18.53
N ALA A 12 5.28 7.56 -19.18
CA ALA A 12 5.63 8.93 -18.79
C ALA A 12 5.33 9.25 -17.30
N ALA A 13 4.33 8.60 -16.70
CA ALA A 13 4.01 8.71 -15.25
C ALA A 13 5.03 8.00 -14.34
N ASP A 14 5.74 7.00 -14.85
CA ASP A 14 6.83 6.33 -14.12
C ASP A 14 8.14 7.14 -14.21
N ALA A 15 8.30 7.97 -15.23
CA ALA A 15 9.46 8.84 -15.42
C ALA A 15 9.46 10.06 -14.48
N GLU A 16 8.29 10.58 -14.11
CA GLU A 16 8.17 11.72 -13.17
C GLU A 16 8.47 11.33 -11.71
N ASN A 17 8.35 10.04 -11.33
CA ASN A 17 8.62 9.53 -9.99
C ASN A 17 9.86 8.61 -9.90
N ALA A 18 10.52 8.34 -10.98
CA ALA A 18 11.82 7.69 -10.97
C ALA A 18 12.85 8.72 -10.54
N THR A 19 13.08 8.83 -9.23
CA THR A 19 14.30 9.48 -8.78
C THR A 19 15.44 8.65 -9.34
N SER A 20 16.08 9.24 -10.33
CA SER A 20 17.05 8.65 -11.24
C SER A 20 18.13 7.82 -10.52
N TYR A 21 18.90 7.09 -11.29
CA TYR A 21 20.17 6.43 -10.92
C TYR A 21 21.07 7.22 -9.97
N GLY A 22 20.91 8.55 -9.86
CA GLY A 22 21.56 9.40 -8.89
C GLY A 22 21.22 9.09 -7.44
N SER A 23 20.02 8.64 -7.12
CA SER A 23 19.66 8.29 -5.73
C SER A 23 20.26 6.96 -5.27
N LEU A 24 20.45 5.99 -6.18
CA LEU A 24 21.16 4.76 -5.84
C LEU A 24 22.66 5.01 -5.63
N GLN A 25 23.30 5.78 -6.50
CA GLN A 25 24.68 6.20 -6.30
C GLN A 25 24.83 7.00 -5.01
N HIS A 26 23.90 7.91 -4.74
CA HIS A 26 23.89 8.66 -3.49
C HIS A 26 23.69 7.75 -2.27
N PHE A 27 22.79 6.76 -2.33
CA PHE A 27 22.63 5.78 -1.27
C PHE A 27 23.91 5.00 -1.00
N LEU A 28 24.60 4.54 -2.04
CA LEU A 28 25.88 3.82 -1.92
C LEU A 28 27.05 4.72 -1.46
N GLN A 29 27.00 6.02 -1.79
CA GLN A 29 27.98 6.99 -1.33
C GLN A 29 27.78 7.38 0.14
N VAL A 30 26.53 7.53 0.58
CA VAL A 30 26.17 7.89 1.97
C VAL A 30 26.33 6.68 2.87
N ASN A 31 25.93 5.49 2.42
CA ASN A 31 26.01 4.25 3.18
C ASN A 31 27.21 3.42 2.71
N ARG A 32 28.38 3.69 3.26
CA ARG A 32 29.63 2.96 2.93
C ARG A 32 29.52 1.44 3.01
N THR A 33 28.61 0.95 3.86
CA THR A 33 28.27 -0.48 4.02
C THR A 33 26.77 -0.66 4.04
N VAL A 34 26.28 -1.68 3.34
CA VAL A 34 24.85 -2.04 3.39
C VAL A 34 24.61 -2.94 4.60
N ARG A 35 23.84 -2.45 5.56
CA ARG A 35 23.40 -3.22 6.73
C ARG A 35 21.94 -3.61 6.59
N ILE A 36 21.69 -4.92 6.48
CA ILE A 36 20.37 -5.46 6.13
C ILE A 36 19.67 -5.95 7.39
N GLY A 37 18.48 -5.39 7.66
CA GLY A 37 17.51 -5.93 8.60
C GLY A 37 16.36 -6.62 7.86
N MET A 38 15.90 -7.76 8.35
CA MET A 38 14.81 -8.52 7.74
C MET A 38 13.70 -8.79 8.76
N LEU A 39 12.52 -8.21 8.52
CA LEU A 39 11.28 -8.51 9.25
C LEU A 39 10.61 -9.72 8.60
N ASN A 40 10.37 -10.75 9.38
CA ASN A 40 9.69 -11.96 8.96
C ASN A 40 8.37 -12.13 9.70
N ASN A 41 7.23 -11.98 9.02
CA ASN A 41 5.93 -12.23 9.64
C ASN A 41 5.46 -13.67 9.33
N PRO A 42 5.50 -14.59 10.31
CA PRO A 42 5.08 -15.98 10.12
C PRO A 42 3.57 -16.12 9.83
N LEU A 43 2.76 -15.13 10.25
CA LEU A 43 1.30 -15.15 10.08
C LEU A 43 0.87 -14.75 8.68
N SER A 44 1.75 -14.10 7.90
CA SER A 44 1.41 -13.73 6.53
C SER A 44 1.21 -14.97 5.64
N GLY A 45 0.25 -14.88 4.71
CA GLY A 45 -0.26 -16.05 3.98
C GLY A 45 0.82 -16.90 3.28
N GLY A 46 1.83 -16.26 2.68
CA GLY A 46 2.92 -16.96 2.01
C GLY A 46 3.97 -17.56 2.95
N ASN A 47 4.08 -17.06 4.19
CA ASN A 47 5.09 -17.48 5.14
C ASN A 47 4.69 -18.72 5.94
N ARG A 48 3.42 -19.00 6.12
CA ARG A 48 2.93 -20.14 6.92
C ARG A 48 3.59 -21.50 6.58
N LYS A 49 3.91 -21.70 5.29
CA LYS A 49 4.54 -22.96 4.82
C LYS A 49 5.98 -22.77 4.30
N GLY A 50 6.44 -21.54 4.08
CA GLY A 50 7.70 -21.27 3.39
C GLY A 50 8.71 -20.41 4.15
N LEU A 51 8.39 -19.93 5.35
CA LEU A 51 9.25 -19.01 6.09
C LEU A 51 10.62 -19.59 6.37
N GLN A 52 10.71 -20.86 6.83
CA GLN A 52 11.98 -21.50 7.17
C GLN A 52 12.93 -21.61 5.97
N LYS A 53 12.37 -21.88 4.78
CA LYS A 53 13.15 -21.92 3.54
C LYS A 53 13.76 -20.55 3.23
N ILE A 54 12.96 -19.50 3.36
CA ILE A 54 13.40 -18.11 3.13
C ILE A 54 14.47 -17.69 4.13
N ARG A 55 14.27 -17.99 5.42
CA ARG A 55 15.24 -17.68 6.48
C ARG A 55 16.57 -18.40 6.29
N LYS A 56 16.52 -19.69 5.97
CA LYS A 56 17.73 -20.49 5.68
C LYS A 56 18.46 -19.97 4.44
N ALA A 57 17.72 -19.63 3.38
CA ALA A 57 18.30 -19.06 2.17
C ALA A 57 18.96 -17.69 2.45
N ALA A 58 18.32 -16.83 3.26
CA ALA A 58 18.90 -15.56 3.67
C ALA A 58 20.17 -15.74 4.50
N ALA A 59 20.15 -16.60 5.52
CA ALA A 59 21.32 -16.87 6.37
C ALA A 59 22.49 -17.49 5.60
N ALA A 60 22.21 -18.39 4.66
CA ALA A 60 23.25 -19.03 3.84
C ALA A 60 23.89 -18.06 2.84
N SER A 61 23.08 -17.17 2.25
CA SER A 61 23.55 -16.21 1.25
C SER A 61 24.17 -14.97 1.85
N HIS A 62 23.74 -14.55 3.05
CA HIS A 62 24.19 -13.33 3.71
C HIS A 62 24.15 -13.52 5.24
N PRO A 63 25.18 -14.12 5.86
CA PRO A 63 25.20 -14.42 7.30
C PRO A 63 25.02 -13.20 8.20
N GLU A 64 25.37 -12.00 7.71
CA GLU A 64 25.31 -10.74 8.44
C GLU A 64 23.91 -10.09 8.46
N VAL A 65 22.89 -10.73 7.85
CA VAL A 65 21.53 -10.20 7.87
C VAL A 65 20.91 -10.36 9.26
N PHE A 66 20.47 -9.24 9.83
CA PHE A 66 19.72 -9.23 11.08
C PHE A 66 18.28 -9.70 10.85
N GLN A 67 17.97 -10.96 11.13
CA GLN A 67 16.63 -11.51 10.95
C GLN A 67 15.83 -11.50 12.25
N ARG A 68 14.59 -11.02 12.20
CA ARG A 68 13.64 -11.05 13.32
C ARG A 68 12.27 -11.53 12.87
N GLU A 69 11.63 -12.36 13.68
CA GLU A 69 10.20 -12.70 13.53
C GLU A 69 9.35 -11.65 14.25
N VAL A 70 8.28 -11.21 13.57
CA VAL A 70 7.35 -10.22 14.08
C VAL A 70 5.92 -10.70 13.82
N GLN A 71 5.04 -10.58 14.79
CA GLN A 71 3.64 -11.01 14.67
C GLN A 71 2.67 -9.85 14.92
N THR A 72 3.07 -8.90 15.73
CA THR A 72 2.26 -7.75 16.15
C THR A 72 2.93 -6.43 15.74
N PRO A 73 2.17 -5.31 15.65
CA PRO A 73 2.74 -3.98 15.45
C PRO A 73 3.77 -3.60 16.52
N THR A 74 3.58 -4.06 17.77
CA THR A 74 4.53 -3.82 18.87
C THR A 74 5.85 -4.55 18.60
N ASP A 75 5.83 -5.80 18.12
CA ASP A 75 7.05 -6.53 17.76
C ASP A 75 7.80 -5.81 16.63
N VAL A 76 7.07 -5.29 15.63
CA VAL A 76 7.66 -4.50 14.53
C VAL A 76 8.34 -3.26 15.09
N THR A 77 7.68 -2.52 15.98
CA THR A 77 8.22 -1.30 16.60
C THR A 77 9.49 -1.59 17.39
N GLY A 78 9.48 -2.60 18.26
CA GLY A 78 10.65 -3.00 19.04
C GLY A 78 11.80 -3.47 18.16
N THR A 79 11.51 -4.27 17.14
CA THR A 79 12.52 -4.74 16.18
C THR A 79 13.15 -3.60 15.39
N LEU A 80 12.36 -2.61 14.96
CA LEU A 80 12.90 -1.47 14.22
C LEU A 80 13.75 -0.55 15.10
N ALA A 81 13.42 -0.41 16.39
CA ALA A 81 14.29 0.26 17.34
C ALA A 81 15.65 -0.46 17.50
N ASP A 82 15.64 -1.81 17.53
CA ASP A 82 16.88 -2.60 17.54
C ASP A 82 17.66 -2.45 16.23
N PHE A 83 16.99 -2.48 15.10
CA PHE A 83 17.63 -2.29 13.80
C PHE A 83 18.24 -0.90 13.63
N ALA A 84 17.59 0.14 14.15
CA ALA A 84 18.12 1.48 14.15
C ALA A 84 19.43 1.58 14.96
N ARG A 85 19.51 0.95 16.14
CA ARG A 85 20.75 0.86 16.93
C ARG A 85 21.87 0.10 16.22
N GLN A 86 21.52 -0.81 15.33
CA GLN A 86 22.46 -1.57 14.50
C GLN A 86 22.73 -0.88 13.16
N GLU A 87 22.28 0.36 12.98
CA GLU A 87 22.47 1.17 11.78
C GLU A 87 21.98 0.49 10.49
N VAL A 88 20.90 -0.30 10.59
CA VAL A 88 20.25 -0.91 9.43
C VAL A 88 19.78 0.18 8.48
N ASN A 89 20.22 0.11 7.23
CA ASN A 89 19.89 1.09 6.19
C ASN A 89 19.11 0.45 5.02
N LEU A 90 19.03 -0.87 4.97
CA LEU A 90 18.19 -1.62 4.03
C LEU A 90 17.27 -2.58 4.80
N LEU A 91 15.97 -2.30 4.77
CA LEU A 91 14.95 -3.05 5.50
C LEU A 91 14.18 -4.00 4.56
N VAL A 92 14.40 -5.29 4.70
CA VAL A 92 13.64 -6.30 3.96
C VAL A 92 12.37 -6.64 4.73
N VAL A 93 11.21 -6.47 4.09
CA VAL A 93 9.91 -6.83 4.67
C VAL A 93 9.38 -8.10 4.01
N ASN A 94 9.43 -9.21 4.74
CA ASN A 94 8.84 -10.50 4.37
C ASN A 94 7.51 -10.67 5.11
N GLY A 95 6.49 -10.00 4.62
CA GLY A 95 5.16 -9.92 5.24
C GLY A 95 4.07 -9.55 4.24
N GLY A 96 2.86 -9.30 4.73
CA GLY A 96 1.75 -8.71 3.98
C GLY A 96 1.71 -7.19 4.10
N ASP A 97 0.69 -6.57 3.48
CA ASP A 97 0.49 -5.11 3.51
C ASP A 97 0.39 -4.56 4.94
N GLY A 98 -0.27 -5.28 5.87
CA GLY A 98 -0.32 -4.91 7.30
C GLY A 98 1.06 -4.89 7.97
N THR A 99 2.00 -5.77 7.55
CA THR A 99 3.39 -5.74 8.08
C THR A 99 4.15 -4.52 7.54
N VAL A 100 3.94 -4.17 6.27
CA VAL A 100 4.51 -2.94 5.68
C VAL A 100 3.92 -1.71 6.37
N GLN A 101 2.62 -1.68 6.59
CA GLN A 101 1.90 -0.62 7.30
C GLN A 101 2.46 -0.42 8.72
N ALA A 102 2.66 -1.49 9.48
CA ALA A 102 3.25 -1.42 10.82
C ALA A 102 4.70 -0.89 10.76
N ALA A 103 5.48 -1.33 9.77
CA ALA A 103 6.84 -0.82 9.57
C ALA A 103 6.85 0.68 9.21
N LEU A 104 6.00 1.13 8.28
CA LEU A 104 5.85 2.54 7.94
C LEU A 104 5.43 3.36 9.16
N THR A 105 4.46 2.87 9.95
CA THR A 105 4.02 3.54 11.17
C THR A 105 5.18 3.71 12.16
N ALA A 106 5.94 2.66 12.43
CA ALA A 106 7.08 2.74 13.34
C ALA A 106 8.17 3.68 12.83
N ILE A 107 8.50 3.64 11.53
CA ILE A 107 9.53 4.49 10.92
C ILE A 107 9.13 5.97 11.00
N PHE A 108 7.92 6.33 10.56
CA PHE A 108 7.49 7.72 10.44
C PHE A 108 7.02 8.34 11.76
N HIS A 109 6.47 7.53 12.67
CA HIS A 109 5.96 8.06 13.94
C HIS A 109 7.03 8.10 15.02
N LYS A 110 7.84 7.04 15.18
CA LYS A 110 8.81 6.94 16.27
C LYS A 110 10.16 7.56 15.95
N ASN A 111 10.47 7.80 14.68
CA ASN A 111 11.70 8.45 14.21
C ASN A 111 12.99 7.83 14.79
N PHE A 112 13.06 6.49 14.85
CA PHE A 112 14.21 5.78 15.42
C PHE A 112 15.48 5.91 14.58
N PHE A 113 15.32 6.07 13.26
CA PHE A 113 16.43 6.07 12.31
C PHE A 113 16.94 7.50 12.09
N GLU A 114 18.22 7.69 12.20
CA GLU A 114 18.90 8.95 11.85
C GLU A 114 18.73 9.26 10.35
N THR A 115 18.88 8.21 9.53
CA THR A 115 18.55 8.22 8.10
C THR A 115 17.53 7.13 7.83
N MET A 116 16.41 7.47 7.17
CA MET A 116 15.35 6.49 6.86
C MET A 116 15.90 5.34 6.03
N PRO A 117 15.66 4.08 6.43
CA PRO A 117 16.11 2.92 5.68
C PRO A 117 15.37 2.81 4.35
N VAL A 118 16.03 2.27 3.33
CA VAL A 118 15.38 1.87 2.08
C VAL A 118 14.64 0.55 2.32
N LEU A 119 13.38 0.46 1.88
CA LEU A 119 12.56 -0.72 2.05
C LEU A 119 12.65 -1.63 0.82
N ALA A 120 12.85 -2.92 1.05
CA ALA A 120 12.77 -3.98 0.06
C ALA A 120 11.61 -4.91 0.42
N VAL A 121 10.46 -4.77 -0.23
CA VAL A 121 9.27 -5.54 0.08
C VAL A 121 9.25 -6.83 -0.73
N LEU A 122 9.27 -7.99 -0.07
CA LEU A 122 9.15 -9.28 -0.72
C LEU A 122 7.68 -9.53 -1.08
N ARG A 123 7.45 -9.96 -2.32
CA ARG A 123 6.12 -10.34 -2.78
C ARG A 123 5.66 -11.60 -2.04
N SER A 124 4.86 -11.45 -1.01
CA SER A 124 4.28 -12.60 -0.33
C SER A 124 3.23 -13.27 -1.26
N ALA A 125 3.15 -14.60 -1.25
CA ALA A 125 2.06 -15.32 -1.91
C ALA A 125 0.71 -15.13 -1.19
N GLY A 126 0.52 -14.02 -0.55
CA GLY A 126 -0.65 -13.64 0.25
C GLY A 126 -1.66 -12.84 -0.55
N THR A 127 -2.82 -12.84 -0.03
CA THR A 127 -4.14 -12.57 -0.57
C THR A 127 -4.37 -11.27 -1.33
N THR A 128 -3.65 -10.20 -1.05
CA THR A 128 -3.93 -8.86 -1.61
C THR A 128 -2.73 -7.96 -1.44
N SER A 129 -1.53 -8.46 -1.70
CA SER A 129 -0.32 -7.64 -1.58
C SER A 129 -0.35 -6.48 -2.58
N MET A 130 -1.14 -5.45 -2.29
CA MET A 130 -1.24 -4.25 -3.12
C MET A 130 0.09 -3.51 -3.12
N ILE A 131 0.68 -3.32 -1.95
CA ILE A 131 1.96 -2.64 -1.80
C ILE A 131 3.06 -3.41 -2.53
N ALA A 132 3.21 -4.71 -2.24
CA ALA A 132 4.20 -5.53 -2.93
C ALA A 132 3.91 -5.71 -4.43
N GLY A 133 2.65 -5.60 -4.86
CA GLY A 133 2.26 -5.62 -6.27
C GLY A 133 2.68 -4.38 -7.04
N ASP A 134 2.71 -3.21 -6.38
CA ASP A 134 3.10 -1.93 -6.97
C ASP A 134 4.62 -1.69 -6.86
N ILE A 135 5.18 -1.86 -5.68
CA ILE A 135 6.54 -1.45 -5.34
C ILE A 135 7.43 -2.57 -4.79
N GLY A 136 6.95 -3.81 -4.71
CA GLY A 136 7.73 -4.95 -4.21
C GLY A 136 8.74 -5.50 -5.24
N LEU A 137 9.70 -6.26 -4.73
CA LEU A 137 10.68 -6.95 -5.56
C LEU A 137 9.99 -7.97 -6.47
N LYS A 138 10.39 -8.01 -7.74
CA LYS A 138 9.78 -8.91 -8.75
C LYS A 138 10.21 -10.36 -8.56
N GLY A 139 9.40 -11.30 -9.05
CA GLY A 139 9.69 -12.74 -9.07
C GLY A 139 9.32 -13.46 -7.77
N SER A 140 9.82 -14.70 -7.61
CA SER A 140 9.63 -15.45 -6.37
C SER A 140 10.43 -14.82 -5.23
N ARG A 141 10.03 -15.07 -3.98
CA ARG A 141 10.72 -14.53 -2.79
C ARG A 141 12.19 -14.96 -2.75
N GLU A 142 12.45 -16.21 -3.07
CA GLU A 142 13.80 -16.78 -3.12
C GLU A 142 14.65 -16.08 -4.18
N SER A 143 14.13 -15.96 -5.39
CA SER A 143 14.84 -15.31 -6.49
C SER A 143 15.03 -13.81 -6.25
N ALA A 144 14.05 -13.14 -5.60
CA ALA A 144 14.16 -11.75 -5.22
C ALA A 144 15.26 -11.52 -4.17
N LEU A 145 15.32 -12.37 -3.14
CA LEU A 145 16.40 -12.34 -2.13
C LEU A 145 17.78 -12.64 -2.73
N GLN A 146 17.88 -13.61 -3.61
CA GLN A 146 19.14 -13.91 -4.28
C GLN A 146 19.67 -12.71 -5.07
N ARG A 147 18.80 -12.06 -5.86
CA ARG A 147 19.16 -10.81 -6.58
C ARG A 147 19.53 -9.69 -5.62
N LEU A 148 18.77 -9.51 -4.53
CA LEU A 148 19.07 -8.50 -3.52
C LEU A 148 20.46 -8.70 -2.93
N PHE A 149 20.76 -9.91 -2.49
CA PHE A 149 22.06 -10.23 -1.89
C PHE A 149 23.23 -10.23 -2.89
N SER A 150 23.00 -10.59 -4.16
CA SER A 150 23.99 -10.44 -5.21
C SER A 150 24.29 -8.95 -5.41
N TRP A 151 23.25 -8.13 -5.57
CA TRP A 151 23.41 -6.70 -5.74
C TRP A 151 24.13 -6.03 -4.55
N THR A 152 23.79 -6.38 -3.31
CA THR A 152 24.44 -5.79 -2.12
C THR A 152 25.91 -6.18 -1.96
N ARG A 153 26.35 -7.30 -2.55
CA ARG A 153 27.76 -7.75 -2.48
C ARG A 153 28.62 -7.26 -3.62
N SER A 154 28.11 -7.32 -4.83
CA SER A 154 28.89 -7.06 -6.06
C SER A 154 28.48 -5.78 -6.78
N GLY A 155 27.35 -5.14 -6.39
CA GLY A 155 26.75 -4.07 -7.16
C GLY A 155 26.14 -4.50 -8.49
N ASP A 156 26.18 -5.83 -8.78
CA ASP A 156 25.69 -6.38 -10.03
C ASP A 156 24.18 -6.31 -10.12
N GLY A 157 23.69 -5.94 -11.28
CA GLY A 157 22.28 -5.86 -11.56
C GLY A 157 21.76 -4.44 -11.68
N ARG A 158 20.51 -4.34 -12.11
CA ARG A 158 19.81 -3.05 -12.23
C ARG A 158 18.98 -2.82 -10.99
N ALA A 159 19.37 -1.84 -10.20
CA ALA A 159 18.61 -1.44 -9.03
C ALA A 159 18.18 0.03 -9.15
N ALA A 160 17.01 0.35 -8.66
CA ALA A 160 16.49 1.71 -8.57
C ALA A 160 15.82 1.92 -7.21
N ILE A 161 15.95 3.12 -6.68
CA ILE A 161 15.22 3.54 -5.48
C ILE A 161 14.05 4.41 -5.94
N MET A 162 12.84 3.94 -5.64
CA MET A 162 11.62 4.66 -5.94
C MET A 162 11.09 5.30 -4.67
N GLN A 163 10.87 6.61 -4.72
CA GLN A 163 10.19 7.32 -3.64
C GLN A 163 8.68 7.25 -3.84
N ARG A 164 7.96 6.93 -2.77
CA ARG A 164 6.50 6.92 -2.74
C ARG A 164 5.98 7.76 -1.59
N PRO A 165 4.99 8.62 -1.83
CA PRO A 165 4.28 9.27 -0.75
C PRO A 165 3.65 8.23 0.17
N VAL A 166 3.51 8.58 1.44
CA VAL A 166 2.89 7.76 2.48
C VAL A 166 1.69 8.51 3.04
N LEU A 167 0.60 7.79 3.31
CA LEU A 167 -0.56 8.34 4.00
C LEU A 167 -0.25 8.47 5.50
N ARG A 168 -0.54 9.62 6.07
CA ARG A 168 -0.64 9.84 7.51
C ARG A 168 -2.11 9.88 7.90
N VAL A 169 -2.56 8.92 8.69
CA VAL A 169 -3.96 8.76 9.09
C VAL A 169 -4.07 9.01 10.60
N GLN A 170 -4.76 10.09 10.97
CA GLN A 170 -5.10 10.39 12.35
C GLN A 170 -6.53 9.94 12.62
N VAL A 171 -6.68 8.93 13.46
CA VAL A 171 -7.96 8.41 13.90
C VAL A 171 -8.41 9.21 15.13
N PRO A 172 -9.66 9.65 15.22
CA PRO A 172 -10.20 10.24 16.44
C PRO A 172 -10.05 9.29 17.62
N ALA A 173 -9.72 9.80 18.77
CA ALA A 173 -9.41 9.08 20.01
C ALA A 173 -8.06 8.35 20.04
N GLU A 174 -7.40 8.13 18.92
CA GLU A 174 -6.04 7.59 18.92
C GLU A 174 -5.03 8.73 19.12
N MET A 175 -4.12 8.54 20.08
CA MET A 175 -3.08 9.55 20.35
C MET A 175 -2.04 9.60 19.22
N GLU A 176 -1.78 8.48 18.60
CA GLU A 176 -0.72 8.33 17.60
C GLU A 176 -1.30 8.16 16.19
N PRO A 177 -0.72 8.82 15.16
CA PRO A 177 -1.11 8.59 13.78
C PRO A 177 -0.62 7.23 13.31
N VAL A 178 -1.37 6.66 12.36
CA VAL A 178 -1.00 5.43 11.65
C VAL A 178 -0.58 5.81 10.24
N TYR A 179 0.44 5.13 9.70
CA TYR A 179 0.95 5.38 8.36
C TYR A 179 0.71 4.19 7.46
N GLY A 180 0.37 4.46 6.19
CA GLY A 180 0.06 3.41 5.23
C GLY A 180 0.06 3.94 3.80
N MET A 181 -0.44 3.14 2.85
CA MET A 181 -0.45 3.49 1.43
C MET A 181 -1.83 3.40 0.77
N PHE A 182 -2.78 2.67 1.38
CA PHE A 182 -4.13 2.52 0.88
C PHE A 182 -5.16 2.58 2.00
N PHE A 183 -6.02 3.58 1.94
CA PHE A 183 -7.20 3.74 2.80
C PHE A 183 -8.47 3.48 2.02
N GLY A 184 -9.40 2.70 2.57
CA GLY A 184 -10.69 2.40 1.93
C GLY A 184 -11.85 2.35 2.91
N ALA A 185 -12.97 2.99 2.55
CA ALA A 185 -14.18 3.04 3.36
C ALA A 185 -15.43 2.58 2.58
N ALA A 186 -16.55 2.47 3.28
CA ALA A 186 -17.83 1.97 2.78
C ALA A 186 -17.71 0.52 2.26
N ALA A 187 -18.02 0.26 1.00
CA ALA A 187 -17.99 -1.09 0.45
C ALA A 187 -16.61 -1.77 0.52
N ILE A 188 -15.51 -1.01 0.51
CA ILE A 188 -14.16 -1.57 0.68
C ILE A 188 -14.01 -2.16 2.08
N TYR A 189 -14.45 -1.45 3.10
CA TYR A 189 -14.47 -1.96 4.48
C TYR A 189 -15.36 -3.20 4.62
N GLN A 190 -16.58 -3.16 4.05
CA GLN A 190 -17.51 -4.29 4.07
C GLN A 190 -16.94 -5.52 3.36
N ALA A 191 -16.30 -5.33 2.20
CA ALA A 191 -15.62 -6.42 1.48
C ALA A 191 -14.46 -7.00 2.29
N SER A 192 -13.66 -6.15 2.95
CA SER A 192 -12.57 -6.61 3.81
C SER A 192 -13.08 -7.40 5.00
N GLN A 193 -14.12 -6.94 5.68
CA GLN A 193 -14.77 -7.70 6.76
C GLN A 193 -15.28 -9.06 6.28
N PHE A 194 -15.93 -9.10 5.12
CA PHE A 194 -16.42 -10.34 4.54
C PHE A 194 -15.28 -11.33 4.22
N CYS A 195 -14.17 -10.82 3.67
CA CYS A 195 -12.97 -11.63 3.41
C CYS A 195 -12.39 -12.20 4.71
N HIS A 196 -12.26 -11.36 5.75
CA HIS A 196 -11.74 -11.81 7.05
C HIS A 196 -12.64 -12.89 7.68
N GLN A 197 -13.96 -12.69 7.69
CA GLN A 197 -14.89 -13.59 8.37
C GLN A 197 -15.21 -14.88 7.61
N LYS A 198 -15.33 -14.83 6.28
CA LYS A 198 -15.88 -15.96 5.50
C LYS A 198 -14.89 -16.63 4.56
N ILE A 199 -14.00 -15.88 3.93
CA ILE A 199 -13.09 -16.44 2.92
C ILE A 199 -11.84 -17.01 3.58
N PHE A 200 -11.25 -16.26 4.51
CA PHE A 200 -10.05 -16.71 5.21
C PHE A 200 -10.33 -17.83 6.22
N ALA A 201 -11.50 -17.82 6.87
CA ALA A 201 -11.92 -18.92 7.72
C ALA A 201 -12.09 -20.25 6.96
N LYS A 202 -12.43 -20.21 5.65
CA LYS A 202 -12.54 -21.39 4.78
C LYS A 202 -11.23 -21.78 4.06
N GLY A 203 -10.10 -21.15 4.39
CA GLY A 203 -8.79 -21.48 3.82
C GLY A 203 -8.54 -20.96 2.40
N VAL A 204 -9.49 -20.28 1.76
CA VAL A 204 -9.32 -19.69 0.44
C VAL A 204 -8.53 -18.38 0.61
N ARG A 205 -7.26 -18.41 0.24
CA ARG A 205 -6.31 -17.29 0.37
C ARG A 205 -5.57 -17.08 -0.95
N GLY A 206 -5.05 -15.88 -1.14
CA GLY A 206 -4.29 -15.53 -2.33
C GLY A 206 -5.03 -14.59 -3.28
N GLU A 207 -4.43 -14.32 -4.44
CA GLU A 207 -5.01 -13.46 -5.49
C GLU A 207 -6.38 -13.97 -5.97
N THR A 208 -6.59 -15.28 -5.93
CA THR A 208 -7.88 -15.92 -6.23
C THR A 208 -8.98 -15.50 -5.25
N GLY A 209 -8.70 -15.45 -3.94
CA GLY A 209 -9.67 -15.01 -2.93
C GLY A 209 -10.08 -13.54 -3.11
N ALA A 210 -9.12 -12.68 -3.44
CA ALA A 210 -9.36 -11.28 -3.72
C ALA A 210 -10.12 -11.07 -5.04
N GLY A 211 -9.79 -11.85 -6.08
CA GLY A 211 -10.51 -11.85 -7.35
C GLY A 211 -11.98 -12.26 -7.19
N VAL A 212 -12.23 -13.30 -6.40
CA VAL A 212 -13.59 -13.76 -6.04
C VAL A 212 -14.34 -12.68 -5.25
N ALA A 213 -13.68 -12.03 -4.28
CA ALA A 213 -14.29 -10.95 -3.51
C ALA A 213 -14.64 -9.74 -4.39
N LEU A 214 -13.76 -9.35 -5.31
CA LEU A 214 -14.05 -8.29 -6.28
C LEU A 214 -15.19 -8.67 -7.22
N ALA A 215 -15.17 -9.87 -7.82
CA ALA A 215 -16.22 -10.33 -8.70
C ALA A 215 -17.57 -10.36 -7.98
N ARG A 216 -17.61 -10.86 -6.75
CA ARG A 216 -18.83 -10.86 -5.92
C ARG A 216 -19.27 -9.44 -5.56
N PHE A 217 -18.33 -8.54 -5.26
CA PHE A 217 -18.64 -7.14 -5.03
C PHE A 217 -19.25 -6.48 -6.28
N LEU A 218 -18.62 -6.64 -7.45
CA LEU A 218 -19.12 -6.09 -8.71
C LEU A 218 -20.51 -6.65 -9.04
N LEU A 219 -20.72 -7.95 -8.84
CA LEU A 219 -22.00 -8.60 -9.04
C LEU A 219 -23.06 -8.04 -8.07
N ALA A 220 -22.71 -7.87 -6.79
CA ALA A 220 -23.61 -7.31 -5.79
C ALA A 220 -24.01 -5.86 -6.09
N VAL A 221 -23.07 -5.04 -6.57
CA VAL A 221 -23.35 -3.68 -7.04
C VAL A 221 -24.29 -3.71 -8.24
N MET A 222 -24.06 -4.61 -9.19
CA MET A 222 -24.87 -4.79 -10.39
C MET A 222 -26.29 -5.24 -10.03
N MET A 223 -26.43 -6.22 -9.14
CA MET A 223 -27.70 -6.76 -8.67
C MET A 223 -28.38 -5.89 -7.61
N ARG A 224 -27.75 -4.78 -7.21
CA ARG A 224 -28.22 -3.92 -6.11
C ARG A 224 -28.45 -4.70 -4.80
N ASP A 225 -27.66 -5.72 -4.56
CA ASP A 225 -27.75 -6.54 -3.35
C ASP A 225 -27.30 -5.77 -2.12
N ARG A 226 -28.27 -5.22 -1.39
CA ARG A 226 -28.03 -4.44 -0.17
C ARG A 226 -27.42 -5.25 0.99
N LYS A 227 -27.48 -6.59 0.93
CA LYS A 227 -26.89 -7.46 1.96
C LYS A 227 -25.36 -7.56 1.82
N VAL A 228 -24.86 -7.36 0.62
CA VAL A 228 -23.42 -7.44 0.31
C VAL A 228 -22.80 -6.06 0.21
N VAL A 229 -23.56 -5.07 -0.31
CA VAL A 229 -23.04 -3.71 -0.55
C VAL A 229 -24.08 -2.70 -0.11
N SER A 230 -23.78 -1.99 0.96
CA SER A 230 -24.58 -0.86 1.44
C SER A 230 -23.81 0.45 1.30
N SER A 231 -24.50 1.47 0.83
CA SER A 231 -23.95 2.82 0.80
C SER A 231 -23.91 3.42 2.22
N VAL A 232 -22.84 4.13 2.51
CA VAL A 232 -22.58 4.73 3.82
C VAL A 232 -22.64 6.25 3.71
N PRO A 233 -23.36 6.96 4.62
CA PRO A 233 -23.27 8.41 4.70
C PRO A 233 -21.89 8.80 5.23
N ILE A 234 -21.16 9.61 4.46
CA ILE A 234 -19.84 10.11 4.82
C ILE A 234 -19.82 11.61 4.54
N THR A 235 -19.36 12.40 5.51
CA THR A 235 -19.02 13.80 5.29
C THR A 235 -17.57 13.87 4.86
N THR A 236 -17.29 14.44 3.70
CA THR A 236 -15.96 14.59 3.14
C THR A 236 -15.57 16.04 3.04
N ARG A 237 -14.36 16.41 3.45
CA ARG A 237 -13.75 17.71 3.20
C ARG A 237 -12.40 17.48 2.54
N LEU A 238 -12.29 17.84 1.25
CA LEU A 238 -11.05 17.71 0.47
C LEU A 238 -10.26 19.02 0.56
N ASP A 239 -9.05 18.97 1.05
CA ASP A 239 -8.19 20.13 1.26
C ASP A 239 -8.93 21.23 2.06
N GLN A 240 -9.01 22.44 1.50
CA GLN A 240 -9.72 23.57 2.10
C GLN A 240 -11.14 23.76 1.55
N LYS A 241 -11.66 22.83 0.73
CA LYS A 241 -13.01 22.92 0.17
C LYS A 241 -14.08 22.76 1.26
N PRO A 242 -15.29 23.26 1.04
CA PRO A 242 -16.41 23.04 1.97
C PRO A 242 -16.68 21.56 2.17
N ALA A 243 -17.09 21.20 3.39
CA ALA A 243 -17.50 19.85 3.71
C ALA A 243 -18.78 19.47 2.94
N GLN A 244 -18.81 18.28 2.37
CA GLN A 244 -19.94 17.74 1.63
C GLN A 244 -20.39 16.42 2.25
N GLN A 245 -21.66 16.34 2.60
CA GLN A 245 -22.26 15.12 3.13
C GLN A 245 -23.08 14.43 2.04
N GLN A 246 -22.70 13.20 1.72
CA GLN A 246 -23.48 12.37 0.81
C GLN A 246 -23.31 10.87 1.13
N LYS A 247 -24.16 10.05 0.50
CA LYS A 247 -24.03 8.60 0.61
C LYS A 247 -23.09 8.08 -0.46
N TYR A 248 -22.05 7.35 -0.04
CA TYR A 248 -21.06 6.76 -0.92
C TYR A 248 -21.19 5.25 -0.97
N LEU A 249 -21.02 4.70 -2.16
CA LEU A 249 -20.82 3.27 -2.39
C LEU A 249 -19.40 2.87 -1.97
N LEU A 250 -18.40 3.64 -2.38
CA LEU A 250 -17.02 3.47 -1.96
C LEU A 250 -16.29 4.82 -1.92
N VAL A 251 -15.31 4.90 -1.03
CA VAL A 251 -14.33 5.99 -0.96
C VAL A 251 -12.98 5.37 -0.70
N PHE A 252 -11.95 5.79 -1.41
CA PHE A 252 -10.58 5.43 -1.06
C PHE A 252 -9.61 6.59 -1.30
N VAL A 253 -8.48 6.51 -0.58
CA VAL A 253 -7.32 7.38 -0.73
C VAL A 253 -6.08 6.49 -0.83
N THR A 254 -5.22 6.75 -1.80
CA THR A 254 -4.02 5.93 -1.99
C THR A 254 -2.84 6.73 -2.51
N THR A 255 -1.65 6.22 -2.25
CA THR A 255 -0.38 6.69 -2.83
C THR A 255 0.21 5.66 -3.80
N LEU A 256 -0.44 4.50 -3.93
CA LEU A 256 -0.04 3.45 -4.86
C LEU A 256 -0.37 3.84 -6.30
N GLN A 257 0.50 3.54 -7.22
CA GLN A 257 0.26 3.74 -8.66
C GLN A 257 -0.57 2.62 -9.29
N ARG A 258 -0.58 1.45 -8.65
CA ARG A 258 -1.38 0.30 -9.06
C ARG A 258 -1.98 -0.37 -7.84
N LEU A 259 -3.27 -0.56 -7.86
CA LEU A 259 -3.96 -1.38 -6.90
C LEU A 259 -3.90 -2.85 -7.34
N PHE A 260 -4.53 -3.72 -6.56
CA PHE A 260 -4.55 -5.14 -6.86
C PHE A 260 -5.07 -5.41 -8.30
N LEU A 261 -4.58 -6.47 -8.95
CA LEU A 261 -4.78 -6.76 -10.39
C LEU A 261 -4.34 -5.64 -11.35
N GLY A 262 -3.46 -4.74 -10.91
CA GLY A 262 -2.97 -3.63 -11.73
C GLY A 262 -3.98 -2.52 -11.99
N LEU A 263 -5.09 -2.48 -11.24
CA LEU A 263 -6.12 -1.46 -11.38
C LEU A 263 -5.60 -0.08 -11.01
N ARG A 264 -6.05 0.94 -11.75
CA ARG A 264 -5.73 2.36 -11.50
C ARG A 264 -7.01 3.20 -11.44
N PRO A 265 -7.89 3.01 -10.45
CA PRO A 265 -9.22 3.63 -10.45
C PRO A 265 -9.20 5.09 -9.97
N TYR A 266 -8.25 5.88 -10.45
CA TYR A 266 -8.11 7.31 -10.15
C TYR A 266 -7.69 8.06 -11.41
N TRP A 267 -8.24 9.28 -11.60
CA TRP A 267 -8.05 10.13 -12.77
C TRP A 267 -7.95 11.62 -12.40
N GLY A 268 -7.62 11.94 -11.16
CA GLY A 268 -7.24 13.30 -10.74
C GLY A 268 -6.03 13.78 -11.52
N SER A 269 -5.94 15.07 -11.80
CA SER A 269 -4.87 15.69 -12.58
C SER A 269 -4.16 16.81 -11.82
N GLU A 270 -4.53 17.04 -10.56
CA GLU A 270 -3.89 18.05 -9.72
C GLU A 270 -2.47 17.59 -9.34
N PRO A 271 -1.48 18.50 -9.27
CA PRO A 271 -0.10 18.15 -8.88
C PRO A 271 0.01 17.95 -7.37
N LYS A 272 -0.66 16.91 -6.85
CA LYS A 272 -0.76 16.60 -5.42
C LYS A 272 -0.53 15.10 -5.16
N PRO A 273 -0.01 14.73 -3.97
CA PRO A 273 0.57 13.41 -3.74
C PRO A 273 -0.44 12.29 -3.47
N LEU A 274 -1.69 12.60 -3.12
CA LEU A 274 -2.66 11.59 -2.70
C LEU A 274 -3.77 11.45 -3.74
N HIS A 275 -4.02 10.24 -4.22
CA HIS A 275 -5.15 9.94 -5.11
C HIS A 275 -6.41 9.67 -4.29
N TYR A 276 -7.40 10.52 -4.42
CA TYR A 276 -8.73 10.36 -3.86
C TYR A 276 -9.71 9.91 -4.95
N THR A 277 -10.51 8.90 -4.68
CA THR A 277 -11.62 8.49 -5.55
C THR A 277 -12.84 8.12 -4.72
N ALA A 278 -14.00 8.58 -5.16
CA ALA A 278 -15.29 8.30 -4.55
C ALA A 278 -16.33 7.93 -5.60
N VAL A 279 -17.18 6.97 -5.25
CA VAL A 279 -18.36 6.58 -6.04
C VAL A 279 -19.59 6.76 -5.17
N GLY A 280 -20.54 7.56 -5.66
CA GLY A 280 -21.81 7.84 -4.98
C GLY A 280 -22.69 6.58 -4.84
N SER A 281 -23.72 6.67 -4.01
CA SER A 281 -24.60 5.55 -3.67
C SER A 281 -25.41 4.97 -4.83
N ARG A 282 -25.65 5.76 -5.87
CA ARG A 282 -26.42 5.39 -7.06
C ARG A 282 -25.68 5.81 -8.32
N PRO A 283 -24.54 5.18 -8.62
CA PRO A 283 -23.78 5.54 -9.80
C PRO A 283 -24.55 5.21 -11.07
N ARG A 284 -24.62 6.16 -12.00
CA ARG A 284 -25.25 5.95 -13.31
C ARG A 284 -24.28 5.24 -14.25
N TYR A 285 -24.80 4.44 -15.15
CA TYR A 285 -24.00 3.75 -16.19
C TYR A 285 -22.85 2.88 -15.65
N PHE A 286 -23.01 2.27 -14.48
CA PHE A 286 -21.92 1.58 -13.76
C PHE A 286 -21.11 0.62 -14.64
N LEU A 287 -21.80 -0.29 -15.37
CA LEU A 287 -21.11 -1.26 -16.26
C LEU A 287 -20.36 -0.58 -17.40
N ARG A 288 -20.90 0.51 -17.96
CA ARG A 288 -20.22 1.29 -19.03
C ARG A 288 -19.07 2.13 -18.50
N ALA A 289 -19.14 2.53 -17.25
CA ALA A 289 -18.07 3.27 -16.56
C ALA A 289 -16.91 2.36 -16.14
N LEU A 290 -17.19 1.08 -15.87
CA LEU A 290 -16.24 0.13 -15.28
C LEU A 290 -14.90 0.03 -16.03
N PRO A 291 -14.81 -0.09 -17.37
CA PRO A 291 -13.54 -0.14 -18.08
C PRO A 291 -12.70 1.13 -17.92
N SER A 292 -13.35 2.30 -17.88
CA SER A 292 -12.66 3.59 -17.65
C SER A 292 -12.20 3.73 -16.21
N LEU A 293 -13.03 3.32 -15.24
CA LEU A 293 -12.67 3.26 -13.82
C LEU A 293 -11.45 2.37 -13.58
N MET A 294 -11.47 1.16 -14.15
CA MET A 294 -10.36 0.20 -13.97
C MET A 294 -9.03 0.71 -14.52
N ARG A 295 -9.07 1.53 -15.58
CA ARG A 295 -7.86 2.07 -16.24
C ARG A 295 -7.51 3.50 -15.79
N GLY A 296 -8.27 4.10 -14.88
CA GLY A 296 -8.04 5.48 -14.42
C GLY A 296 -8.18 6.52 -15.52
N ARG A 297 -9.14 6.32 -16.43
CA ARG A 297 -9.36 7.25 -17.54
C ARG A 297 -10.64 8.05 -17.37
N LYS A 298 -10.57 9.35 -17.63
CA LYS A 298 -11.77 10.19 -17.80
C LYS A 298 -12.56 9.62 -18.99
N GLY A 299 -13.79 9.21 -18.74
CA GLY A 299 -14.66 8.66 -19.76
C GLY A 299 -16.00 9.40 -19.77
N ARG A 300 -16.73 9.25 -20.88
CA ARG A 300 -18.06 9.84 -21.07
C ARG A 300 -19.04 9.57 -19.91
N HIS A 301 -18.90 8.40 -19.27
CA HIS A 301 -19.77 7.96 -18.17
C HIS A 301 -19.15 8.20 -16.78
N VAL A 302 -17.83 8.45 -16.70
CA VAL A 302 -17.09 8.67 -15.45
C VAL A 302 -17.04 10.18 -15.18
N ARG A 303 -18.15 10.73 -14.67
CA ARG A 303 -18.34 12.16 -14.40
C ARG A 303 -19.01 12.37 -13.03
N PRO A 304 -18.85 13.55 -12.39
CA PRO A 304 -19.49 13.85 -11.12
C PRO A 304 -21.02 13.73 -11.15
N GLU A 305 -21.66 14.14 -12.27
CA GLU A 305 -23.12 14.07 -12.44
C GLU A 305 -23.63 12.61 -12.47
N ASN A 306 -22.77 11.67 -12.78
CA ASN A 306 -23.05 10.24 -12.77
C ASN A 306 -22.63 9.56 -11.47
N GLY A 307 -22.09 10.33 -10.50
CA GLY A 307 -21.69 9.83 -9.19
C GLY A 307 -20.25 9.34 -9.12
N TYR A 308 -19.33 9.79 -9.98
CA TYR A 308 -17.92 9.41 -9.99
C TYR A 308 -17.03 10.64 -9.79
N THR A 309 -16.20 10.63 -8.78
CA THR A 309 -15.30 11.71 -8.45
C THR A 309 -13.88 11.18 -8.21
N SER A 310 -12.88 11.81 -8.80
CA SER A 310 -11.48 11.58 -8.48
C SER A 310 -10.70 12.89 -8.53
N HIS A 311 -9.86 13.10 -7.52
CA HIS A 311 -8.96 14.23 -7.37
C HIS A 311 -7.63 13.77 -6.82
N ASN A 312 -6.57 14.47 -7.15
CA ASN A 312 -5.36 14.42 -6.36
C ASN A 312 -5.47 15.53 -5.29
N ILE A 313 -5.09 15.21 -4.05
CA ILE A 313 -5.29 16.05 -2.87
C ILE A 313 -4.06 16.04 -1.95
N ASP A 314 -3.95 17.05 -1.08
CA ASP A 314 -2.97 17.06 0.01
C ASP A 314 -3.53 16.43 1.27
N ALA A 315 -4.83 16.60 1.53
CA ALA A 315 -5.48 16.07 2.70
C ALA A 315 -7.00 15.87 2.48
N VAL A 316 -7.58 14.96 3.27
CA VAL A 316 -9.03 14.79 3.37
C VAL A 316 -9.43 14.53 4.82
N GLN A 317 -10.58 15.07 5.22
CA GLN A 317 -11.26 14.76 6.47
C GLN A 317 -12.52 13.96 6.16
N LEU A 318 -12.70 12.84 6.84
CA LEU A 318 -13.83 11.95 6.66
C LEU A 318 -14.55 11.74 7.97
N THR A 319 -15.81 12.19 8.06
CA THR A 319 -16.67 11.81 9.19
C THR A 319 -17.57 10.66 8.76
N LEU A 320 -17.34 9.48 9.33
CA LEU A 320 -18.04 8.24 9.00
C LEU A 320 -18.34 7.45 10.27
N LYS A 321 -19.55 6.83 10.30
CA LYS A 321 -19.96 5.92 11.41
C LYS A 321 -19.55 4.47 11.16
N SER A 322 -19.23 4.12 9.92
CA SER A 322 -18.71 2.79 9.57
C SER A 322 -17.20 2.74 9.82
N GLY A 323 -16.66 1.52 9.88
CA GLY A 323 -15.21 1.35 9.88
C GLY A 323 -14.59 1.69 8.50
N PHE A 324 -13.26 1.63 8.48
CA PHE A 324 -12.44 1.73 7.28
C PHE A 324 -11.32 0.68 7.28
N ASN A 325 -10.73 0.46 6.14
CA ASN A 325 -9.56 -0.39 5.94
C ASN A 325 -8.34 0.49 5.68
N LEU A 326 -7.20 0.19 6.32
CA LEU A 326 -5.91 0.76 6.02
C LEU A 326 -4.92 -0.40 5.78
N ASP A 327 -4.47 -0.57 4.54
CA ASP A 327 -3.54 -1.63 4.12
C ASP A 327 -3.89 -3.05 4.61
N GLY A 328 -5.20 -3.35 4.67
CA GLY A 328 -5.72 -4.64 5.13
C GLY A 328 -6.17 -4.67 6.59
N GLU A 329 -5.76 -3.74 7.41
CA GLU A 329 -6.18 -3.62 8.81
C GLU A 329 -7.50 -2.85 8.93
N LEU A 330 -8.37 -3.29 9.85
CA LEU A 330 -9.71 -2.74 10.04
C LEU A 330 -9.78 -1.83 11.27
N TYR A 331 -10.27 -0.63 11.07
CA TYR A 331 -10.44 0.40 12.10
C TYR A 331 -11.91 0.82 12.21
N ILE A 332 -12.36 1.11 13.43
CA ILE A 332 -13.69 1.66 13.70
C ILE A 332 -13.51 2.98 14.45
N PRO A 333 -13.66 4.14 13.76
CA PRO A 333 -13.47 5.43 14.38
C PRO A 333 -14.70 5.82 15.22
N ASP A 334 -14.50 6.52 16.32
CA ASP A 334 -15.60 7.21 17.01
C ASP A 334 -15.84 8.59 16.38
N CYS A 335 -16.81 8.66 15.47
CA CYS A 335 -17.13 9.89 14.75
C CYS A 335 -17.61 11.06 15.64
N ARG A 336 -17.93 10.81 16.92
CA ARG A 336 -18.31 11.85 17.91
C ARG A 336 -17.09 12.66 18.34
N LEU A 337 -15.92 12.05 18.31
CA LEU A 337 -14.65 12.66 18.70
C LEU A 337 -14.00 13.45 17.55
N GLY A 338 -14.56 13.39 16.34
CA GLY A 338 -14.09 14.16 15.20
C GLY A 338 -13.96 13.33 13.92
N PRO A 339 -13.44 13.95 12.84
CA PRO A 339 -13.20 13.26 11.57
C PRO A 339 -11.90 12.46 11.60
N VAL A 340 -11.85 11.36 10.85
CA VAL A 340 -10.59 10.74 10.42
C VAL A 340 -9.90 11.70 9.46
N ARG A 341 -8.65 12.05 9.75
CA ARG A 341 -7.85 12.96 8.92
C ARG A 341 -6.79 12.15 8.20
N ILE A 342 -6.76 12.25 6.89
CA ILE A 342 -5.77 11.62 6.02
C ILE A 342 -5.00 12.74 5.33
N SER A 343 -3.69 12.72 5.41
CA SER A 343 -2.81 13.71 4.81
C SER A 343 -1.54 13.07 4.28
N TYR A 344 -0.79 13.82 3.50
CA TYR A 344 0.56 13.45 3.13
C TYR A 344 1.44 13.31 4.38
N GLY A 345 2.09 12.14 4.52
CA GLY A 345 2.91 11.76 5.69
C GLY A 345 4.41 11.74 5.45
N GLY A 346 4.87 12.14 4.27
CA GLY A 346 6.27 12.05 3.86
C GLY A 346 6.48 11.06 2.72
N HIS A 347 7.74 10.80 2.35
CA HIS A 347 8.13 9.83 1.33
C HIS A 347 8.89 8.67 1.95
N ALA A 348 8.55 7.44 1.56
CA ALA A 348 9.34 6.25 1.82
C ALA A 348 10.09 5.83 0.56
N SER A 349 11.32 5.35 0.73
CA SER A 349 12.18 4.86 -0.35
C SER A 349 12.05 3.35 -0.49
N PHE A 350 11.79 2.86 -1.69
CA PHE A 350 11.63 1.45 -1.99
C PHE A 350 12.62 0.98 -3.04
N LEU A 351 13.29 -0.13 -2.76
CA LEU A 351 14.23 -0.76 -3.69
C LEU A 351 13.47 -1.58 -4.75
N GLN A 352 13.83 -1.39 -6.00
CA GLN A 352 13.41 -2.18 -7.16
C GLN A 352 14.63 -2.87 -7.76
N LEU A 353 14.48 -4.18 -8.12
CA LEU A 353 15.52 -5.02 -8.71
C LEU A 353 14.98 -5.80 -9.91
#